data_0c6e0db1c0922c199d2dcf2aee0a4d54
#
_entry.id   0c6e0db1c0922c199d2dcf2aee0a4d54
#
_cell.length_a   1.000
_cell.length_b   1.000
_cell.length_c   1.000
_cell.angle_alpha   90.00
_cell.angle_beta   90.00
_cell.angle_gamma   90.00
#
_symmetry.space_group_name_H-M   'P 1'
#
loop_
_entity.id
_entity.type
_entity.pdbx_description
1 polymer ?
#
loop_
_entity_poly.entity_id
_entity_poly.type
_entity_poly.pdbx_seq_one_letter_code
_entity_poly.pdbx_strand_id
1 'polypeptide(L)'
;FTVDDLNHLKRGGRVSATAALVGTLLGVKPVLHVDDEGHLIPVSKVRGRRQSLDALVQKMEETAIQPADQTVFISHGDCLADAEYVANRVREKFGVKNIYINFIGPVIGAHSGPGTVALFFIGEHR
;
A
#
# COMPACT_ATOMS: atom_id res chain seq x y z
N PHE A 1 0.06 2.43 -0.33
CA PHE A 1 -0.15 1.31 0.59
C PHE A 1 -1.63 1.02 0.79
N THR A 2 -1.94 -0.17 1.23
CA THR A 2 -3.28 -0.58 1.66
C THR A 2 -3.20 -1.19 3.05
N VAL A 3 -4.28 -1.09 3.80
CA VAL A 3 -4.44 -1.75 5.10
C VAL A 3 -5.62 -2.72 5.04
N ASP A 4 -5.60 -3.73 5.89
CA ASP A 4 -6.71 -4.69 5.93
C ASP A 4 -7.86 -4.20 6.80
N ASP A 5 -7.55 -3.52 7.91
CA ASP A 5 -8.54 -3.00 8.86
C ASP A 5 -8.27 -1.53 9.19
N LEU A 6 -9.17 -0.66 8.74
CA LEU A 6 -9.13 0.78 9.03
C LEU A 6 -9.24 1.10 10.54
N ASN A 7 -9.77 0.19 11.34
CA ASN A 7 -9.89 0.41 12.78
C ASN A 7 -8.53 0.55 13.47
N HIS A 8 -7.47 -0.08 12.93
CA HIS A 8 -6.12 0.13 13.44
C HIS A 8 -5.67 1.59 13.29
N LEU A 9 -5.83 2.16 12.11
CA LEU A 9 -5.53 3.59 11.86
C LEU A 9 -6.39 4.50 12.74
N LYS A 10 -7.66 4.15 12.93
CA LYS A 10 -8.59 4.88 13.78
C LYS A 10 -8.12 4.88 15.23
N ARG A 11 -7.81 3.72 15.80
CA ARG A 11 -7.32 3.61 17.17
C ARG A 11 -6.00 4.36 17.38
N GLY A 12 -5.15 4.37 16.36
CA GLY A 12 -3.87 5.09 16.38
C GLY A 12 -3.97 6.59 16.10
N GLY A 13 -5.17 7.13 15.85
CA GLY A 13 -5.37 8.55 15.59
C GLY A 13 -4.91 9.04 14.21
N ARG A 14 -4.76 8.13 13.23
CA ARG A 14 -4.31 8.44 11.86
C ARG A 14 -5.47 8.41 10.85
N VAL A 15 -6.66 8.78 11.28
CA VAL A 15 -7.88 8.61 10.49
C VAL A 15 -8.51 9.91 10.00
N SER A 16 -8.05 11.08 10.42
CA SER A 16 -8.73 12.33 10.07
C SER A 16 -8.90 12.52 8.56
N ALA A 17 -7.88 12.15 7.78
CA ALA A 17 -7.95 12.19 6.31
C ALA A 17 -8.62 10.95 5.71
N THR A 18 -8.69 9.85 6.44
CA THR A 18 -9.27 8.58 6.01
C THR A 18 -10.71 8.39 6.53
N ALA A 19 -11.20 9.26 7.39
CA ALA A 19 -12.54 9.17 7.99
C ALA A 19 -13.65 9.10 6.95
N ALA A 20 -13.50 9.78 5.82
CA ALA A 20 -14.44 9.71 4.70
C ALA A 20 -14.45 8.35 4.00
N LEU A 21 -13.41 7.53 4.18
CA LEU A 21 -13.33 6.16 3.66
C LEU A 21 -13.98 5.13 4.59
N VAL A 22 -14.19 5.49 5.85
CA VAL A 22 -14.79 4.61 6.88
C VAL A 22 -16.31 4.47 6.68
N GLY A 23 -16.82 4.86 5.55
CA GLY A 23 -18.20 4.60 5.16
C GLY A 23 -18.44 3.11 4.90
N THR A 24 -18.41 2.29 5.92
CA THR A 24 -19.43 1.30 6.28
C THR A 24 -19.73 0.10 5.38
N LEU A 25 -19.00 -0.20 4.31
CA LEU A 25 -19.26 -1.41 3.54
C LEU A 25 -18.23 -2.49 3.87
N LEU A 26 -18.71 -3.65 4.29
CA LEU A 26 -17.90 -4.85 4.46
C LEU A 26 -17.09 -5.15 3.19
N GLY A 27 -15.80 -5.43 3.36
CA GLY A 27 -14.90 -5.79 2.25
C GLY A 27 -14.33 -4.60 1.48
N VAL A 28 -14.63 -3.36 1.85
CA VAL A 28 -13.99 -2.19 1.25
C VAL A 28 -12.60 -1.98 1.86
N LYS A 29 -11.59 -1.87 1.00
CA LYS A 29 -10.20 -1.66 1.38
C LYS A 29 -9.73 -0.29 0.87
N PRO A 30 -9.04 0.51 1.70
CA PRO A 30 -8.50 1.79 1.26
C PRO A 30 -7.18 1.59 0.51
N VAL A 31 -6.94 2.44 -0.46
CA VAL A 31 -5.64 2.66 -1.07
C VAL A 31 -5.20 4.05 -0.66
N LEU A 32 -4.04 4.14 -0.08
CA LEU A 32 -3.53 5.32 0.59
C LEU A 32 -2.12 5.66 0.09
N HIS A 33 -1.75 6.94 0.16
CA HIS A 33 -0.36 7.36 0.07
C HIS A 33 -0.01 8.32 1.22
N VAL A 34 1.26 8.65 1.34
CA VAL A 34 1.74 9.66 2.29
C VAL A 34 2.11 10.90 1.48
N ASP A 35 1.53 12.05 1.83
CA ASP A 35 1.85 13.32 1.18
C ASP A 35 3.19 13.90 1.66
N ASP A 36 3.58 15.06 1.13
CA ASP A 36 4.86 15.69 1.45
C ASP A 36 4.93 16.20 2.90
N GLU A 37 3.78 16.45 3.53
CA GLU A 37 3.69 16.81 4.94
C GLU A 37 3.64 15.60 5.88
N GLY A 38 3.63 14.38 5.34
CA GLY A 38 3.56 13.15 6.14
C GLY A 38 2.15 12.70 6.52
N HIS A 39 1.11 13.26 5.91
CA HIS A 39 -0.26 12.84 6.16
C HIS A 39 -0.64 11.62 5.33
N LEU A 40 -1.50 10.77 5.89
CA LEU A 40 -2.08 9.65 5.17
C LEU A 40 -3.26 10.14 4.34
N ILE A 41 -3.12 10.09 3.02
CA ILE A 41 -4.11 10.61 2.07
C ILE A 41 -4.78 9.44 1.35
N PRO A 42 -6.12 9.39 1.36
CA PRO A 42 -6.84 8.39 0.57
C PRO A 42 -6.71 8.69 -0.92
N VAL A 43 -6.28 7.68 -1.67
CA VAL A 43 -6.18 7.74 -3.14
C VAL A 43 -7.43 7.15 -3.76
N SER A 44 -7.83 5.99 -3.27
CA SER A 44 -9.04 5.31 -3.72
C SER A 44 -9.52 4.32 -2.66
N LYS A 45 -10.71 3.77 -2.91
CA LYS A 45 -11.24 2.65 -2.16
C LYS A 45 -11.70 1.60 -3.15
N VAL A 46 -11.41 0.35 -2.86
CA VAL A 46 -11.78 -0.78 -3.71
C VAL A 46 -12.45 -1.85 -2.87
N ARG A 47 -13.24 -2.69 -3.51
CA ARG A 47 -13.87 -3.81 -2.84
C ARG A 47 -13.00 -5.06 -3.00
N GLY A 48 -12.58 -5.61 -1.88
CA GLY A 48 -11.84 -6.85 -1.83
C GLY A 48 -10.33 -6.67 -1.69
N ARG A 49 -9.71 -7.66 -1.05
CA ARG A 49 -8.28 -7.65 -0.73
C ARG A 49 -7.42 -7.69 -1.99
N ARG A 50 -7.72 -8.60 -2.92
CA ARG A 50 -6.97 -8.75 -4.17
C ARG A 50 -6.97 -7.45 -4.97
N GLN A 51 -8.13 -6.82 -5.07
CA GLN A 51 -8.29 -5.55 -5.77
C GLN A 51 -7.49 -4.42 -5.12
N SER A 52 -7.33 -4.42 -3.80
CA SER A 52 -6.50 -3.41 -3.13
C SER A 52 -5.01 -3.60 -3.43
N LEU A 53 -4.55 -4.83 -3.54
CA LEU A 53 -3.17 -5.15 -3.94
C LEU A 53 -2.92 -4.78 -5.40
N ASP A 54 -3.85 -5.10 -6.29
CA ASP A 54 -3.75 -4.73 -7.71
C ASP A 54 -3.76 -3.21 -7.90
N ALA A 55 -4.50 -2.47 -7.08
CA ALA A 55 -4.53 -1.02 -7.12
C ALA A 55 -3.17 -0.39 -6.78
N LEU A 56 -2.35 -1.01 -5.92
CA LEU A 56 -0.98 -0.55 -5.66
C LEU A 56 -0.13 -0.65 -6.94
N VAL A 57 -0.23 -1.77 -7.64
CA VAL A 57 0.49 -2.00 -8.90
C VAL A 57 0.01 -1.02 -9.98
N GLN A 58 -1.29 -0.76 -10.04
CA GLN A 58 -1.84 0.22 -10.97
C GLN A 58 -1.31 1.63 -10.68
N LYS A 59 -1.21 2.03 -9.42
CA LYS A 59 -0.61 3.33 -9.06
C LYS A 59 0.85 3.43 -9.47
N MET A 60 1.60 2.36 -9.35
CA MET A 60 2.96 2.30 -9.87
C MET A 60 2.98 2.48 -11.40
N GLU A 61 2.07 1.85 -12.14
CA GLU A 61 1.95 2.01 -13.60
C GLU A 61 1.69 3.46 -14.01
N GLU A 62 0.85 4.15 -13.24
CA GLU A 62 0.46 5.54 -13.54
C GLU A 62 1.58 6.54 -13.28
N THR A 63 2.51 6.25 -12.36
CA THR A 63 3.41 7.28 -11.81
C THR A 63 4.89 6.92 -11.84
N ALA A 64 5.27 5.65 -11.99
CA ALA A 64 6.67 5.23 -11.91
C ALA A 64 7.52 5.76 -13.08
N ILE A 65 8.75 6.15 -12.77
CA ILE A 65 9.76 6.56 -13.75
C ILE A 65 10.62 5.35 -14.08
N GLN A 66 10.61 4.90 -15.35
CA GLN A 66 11.46 3.80 -15.82
C GLN A 66 11.48 2.61 -14.84
N PRO A 67 10.33 2.01 -14.54
CA PRO A 67 10.21 1.04 -13.45
C PRO A 67 11.13 -0.18 -13.59
N ALA A 68 11.43 -0.61 -14.81
CA ALA A 68 12.33 -1.75 -15.04
C ALA A 68 13.75 -1.54 -14.51
N ASP A 69 14.20 -0.29 -14.40
CA ASP A 69 15.54 0.08 -13.97
C ASP A 69 15.63 0.35 -12.45
N GLN A 70 14.51 0.26 -11.75
CA GLN A 70 14.44 0.53 -10.32
C GLN A 70 14.65 -0.71 -9.47
N THR A 71 15.15 -0.47 -8.25
CA THR A 71 14.95 -1.38 -7.13
C THR A 71 13.65 -0.99 -6.42
N VAL A 72 12.77 -1.96 -6.22
CA VAL A 72 11.48 -1.78 -5.59
C VAL A 72 11.49 -2.39 -4.19
N PHE A 73 10.85 -1.74 -3.24
CA PHE A 73 10.73 -2.22 -1.88
C PHE A 73 9.26 -2.47 -1.54
N ILE A 74 9.01 -3.54 -0.80
CA ILE A 74 7.68 -3.88 -0.28
C ILE A 74 7.82 -4.14 1.21
N SER A 75 6.99 -3.48 2.01
CA SER A 75 6.87 -3.76 3.44
C SER A 75 5.49 -4.34 3.74
N HIS A 76 5.43 -5.30 4.66
CA HIS A 76 4.16 -5.92 5.01
C HIS A 76 4.00 -6.11 6.53
N GLY A 77 2.76 -6.13 6.98
CA GLY A 77 2.37 -6.44 8.35
C GLY A 77 1.87 -7.87 8.46
N ASP A 78 2.79 -8.81 8.63
CA ASP A 78 2.50 -10.25 8.80
C ASP A 78 1.59 -10.84 7.70
N CYS A 79 1.85 -10.44 6.45
CA CYS A 79 1.11 -10.92 5.28
C CYS A 79 2.04 -11.14 4.07
N LEU A 80 3.06 -11.97 4.28
CA LEU A 80 4.08 -12.24 3.26
C LEU A 80 3.50 -12.70 1.93
N ALA A 81 2.47 -13.55 1.94
CA ALA A 81 1.85 -14.04 0.71
C ALA A 81 1.25 -12.89 -0.15
N ASP A 82 0.66 -11.89 0.50
CA ASP A 82 0.14 -10.70 -0.18
C ASP A 82 1.28 -9.83 -0.74
N ALA A 83 2.36 -9.68 0.03
CA ALA A 83 3.55 -8.96 -0.43
C ALA A 83 4.20 -9.66 -1.64
N GLU A 84 4.31 -10.98 -1.62
CA GLU A 84 4.82 -11.78 -2.75
C GLU A 84 3.92 -11.68 -3.97
N TYR A 85 2.60 -11.65 -3.78
CA TYR A 85 1.65 -11.42 -4.86
C TYR A 85 1.93 -10.08 -5.56
N VAL A 86 2.07 -9.00 -4.80
CA VAL A 86 2.40 -7.68 -5.35
C VAL A 86 3.75 -7.71 -6.06
N ALA A 87 4.77 -8.33 -5.47
CA ALA A 87 6.09 -8.47 -6.08
C ALA A 87 6.03 -9.17 -7.43
N ASN A 88 5.30 -10.28 -7.52
CA ASN A 88 5.14 -11.03 -8.76
C ASN A 88 4.41 -10.20 -9.83
N ARG A 89 3.38 -9.47 -9.46
CA ARG A 89 2.68 -8.54 -10.37
C ARG A 89 3.60 -7.44 -10.89
N VAL A 90 4.43 -6.87 -10.01
CA VAL A 90 5.42 -5.85 -10.38
C VAL A 90 6.46 -6.42 -11.35
N ARG A 91 6.98 -7.62 -11.09
CA ARG A 91 7.92 -8.29 -12.00
C ARG A 91 7.32 -8.55 -13.37
N GLU A 92 6.13 -9.13 -13.40
CA GLU A 92 5.43 -9.46 -14.65
C GLU A 92 5.11 -8.22 -15.49
N LYS A 93 4.65 -7.15 -14.83
CA LYS A 93 4.16 -5.97 -15.52
C LYS A 93 5.27 -5.02 -15.97
N PHE A 94 6.32 -4.86 -15.16
CA PHE A 94 7.35 -3.83 -15.36
C PHE A 94 8.75 -4.40 -15.65
N GLY A 95 8.96 -5.70 -15.46
CA GLY A 95 10.28 -6.29 -15.63
C GLY A 95 11.28 -5.88 -14.55
N VAL A 96 10.83 -5.47 -13.37
CA VAL A 96 11.69 -5.11 -12.24
C VAL A 96 12.49 -6.33 -11.81
N LYS A 97 13.83 -6.19 -11.71
CA LYS A 97 14.73 -7.27 -11.38
C LYS A 97 14.99 -7.42 -9.88
N ASN A 98 15.03 -6.30 -9.17
CA ASN A 98 15.38 -6.27 -7.76
C ASN A 98 14.18 -5.79 -6.92
N ILE A 99 13.61 -6.71 -6.16
CA ILE A 99 12.53 -6.42 -5.21
C ILE A 99 12.92 -6.94 -3.85
N TYR A 100 12.90 -6.06 -2.85
CA TYR A 100 13.15 -6.41 -1.46
C TYR A 100 11.84 -6.39 -0.69
N ILE A 101 11.55 -7.50 0.01
CA ILE A 101 10.36 -7.66 0.84
C ILE A 101 10.81 -7.81 2.29
N ASN A 102 10.22 -7.02 3.19
CA ASN A 102 10.48 -7.13 4.62
C ASN A 102 9.24 -6.76 5.43
N PHE A 103 9.30 -6.99 6.74
CA PHE A 103 8.29 -6.52 7.66
C PHE A 103 8.28 -5.00 7.75
N ILE A 104 7.11 -4.41 7.97
CA ILE A 104 7.02 -3.02 8.40
C ILE A 104 7.63 -2.88 9.80
N GLY A 105 8.19 -1.69 10.10
CA GLY A 105 8.73 -1.41 11.42
C GLY A 105 7.63 -1.43 12.50
N PRO A 106 8.01 -1.64 13.78
CA PRO A 106 7.03 -1.82 14.85
C PRO A 106 6.16 -0.57 15.10
N VAL A 107 6.69 0.62 14.90
CA VAL A 107 5.93 1.87 15.10
C VAL A 107 4.83 2.00 14.04
N ILE A 108 5.17 1.88 12.76
CA ILE A 108 4.21 1.92 11.67
C ILE A 108 3.23 0.75 11.80
N GLY A 109 3.72 -0.45 12.07
CA GLY A 109 2.91 -1.65 12.23
C GLY A 109 1.87 -1.55 13.35
N ALA A 110 2.22 -0.92 14.47
CA ALA A 110 1.29 -0.68 15.57
C ALA A 110 0.12 0.22 15.15
N HIS A 111 0.33 1.16 14.24
CA HIS A 111 -0.71 2.08 13.74
C HIS A 111 -1.51 1.52 12.57
N SER A 112 -0.86 0.81 11.65
CA SER A 112 -1.50 0.31 10.43
C SER A 112 -2.06 -1.11 10.55
N GLY A 113 -1.47 -1.93 11.41
CA GLY A 113 -1.94 -3.26 11.76
C GLY A 113 -1.50 -4.38 10.81
N PRO A 114 -1.82 -5.62 11.18
CA PRO A 114 -1.58 -6.77 10.31
C PRO A 114 -2.38 -6.64 9.01
N GLY A 115 -1.81 -7.16 7.92
CA GLY A 115 -2.40 -7.04 6.59
C GLY A 115 -2.03 -5.75 5.85
N THR A 116 -1.22 -4.87 6.44
CA THR A 116 -0.67 -3.71 5.72
C THR A 116 0.30 -4.18 4.64
N VAL A 117 0.15 -3.65 3.43
CA VAL A 117 1.13 -3.80 2.35
C VAL A 117 1.46 -2.42 1.79
N ALA A 118 2.75 -2.10 1.76
CA ALA A 118 3.27 -0.86 1.21
C ALA A 118 4.25 -1.14 0.07
N LEU A 119 4.05 -0.48 -1.06
CA LEU A 119 4.87 -0.58 -2.26
C LEU A 119 5.62 0.75 -2.45
N PHE A 120 6.95 0.68 -2.56
CA PHE A 120 7.82 1.85 -2.69
C PHE A 120 8.60 1.81 -4.00
N PHE A 121 8.52 2.89 -4.74
CA PHE A 121 9.18 3.08 -6.02
C PHE A 121 9.43 4.58 -6.27
N ILE A 122 10.23 4.90 -7.28
CA ILE A 122 10.46 6.28 -7.70
C ILE A 122 9.42 6.66 -8.74
N GLY A 123 8.67 7.69 -8.45
CA GLY A 123 7.61 8.21 -9.32
C GLY A 123 7.85 9.67 -9.71
N GLU A 124 7.08 10.16 -10.68
CA GLU A 124 7.11 11.56 -11.15
C GLU A 124 6.65 12.53 -10.06
N HIS A 125 5.82 12.06 -9.17
CA HIS A 125 5.32 12.78 -7.99
C HIS A 125 4.93 11.77 -6.91
N ARG A 126 4.74 12.28 -5.70
CA ARG A 126 4.33 11.50 -4.54
C ARG A 126 2.83 11.24 -4.56
#